data_17f0c1904f4c143d8186bfeb03bb1172
#
_entry.id   17f0c1904f4c143d8186bfeb03bb1172
#
_cell.length_a   1.000
_cell.length_b   1.000
_cell.length_c   1.000
_cell.angle_alpha   90.00
_cell.angle_beta   90.00
_cell.angle_gamma   90.00
#
_symmetry.space_group_name_H-M   'P 1'
#
loop_
_entity.id
_entity.type
_entity.pdbx_description
1 polymer ?
#
loop_
_entity_poly.entity_id
_entity_poly.type
_entity_poly.pdbx_seq_one_letter_code
_entity_poly.pdbx_strand_id
1 'polypeptide(L)'
;MESSRARRGSRARPSGHRRPLLYCALASVAVLGASATGTVYVKAQAHSGPGAVSSAAPTPSASASGEVSVESVTRSESETEWESESEAAVSVVDRDALLAKAMASVTVPGAARVSVAVLDVGSGLSAVHGTGAFDTASIVKVDILAALLLQAQDAGRHLTAGEKTYATAMIENSDNDSATALWTSVGGAAGLDAANERFGLTGTEGGDGLLWGLTRTTAADQLTLLRQVFGTDSTGSELSEASRTYLQGLMGRIAAGQRWGVSAVADGSSWALKNGWLPRTATGLWDVNSIGRVTSGGHDYLVAVLSDGNATQAKGVALVEAAAEAAMSAFTDT
;
A
#
# COMPACT_ATOMS: atom_id res chain seq x y z
N MET A 1 -21.71 51.82 75.77
CA MET A 1 -20.47 51.05 75.96
C MET A 1 -20.49 50.01 74.87
N GLU A 2 -19.74 49.91 73.89
CA GLU A 2 -18.44 50.32 73.38
C GLU A 2 -18.45 49.96 71.91
N SER A 3 -18.34 50.82 71.08
CA SER A 3 -17.40 51.16 70.03
C SER A 3 -16.50 50.01 69.58
N SER A 4 -16.65 49.52 68.32
CA SER A 4 -15.53 49.01 67.61
C SER A 4 -15.66 49.25 66.11
N ARG A 5 -14.61 49.82 65.57
CA ARG A 5 -14.38 50.37 64.24
C ARG A 5 -14.33 49.34 63.13
N ALA A 6 -15.01 49.69 62.05
CA ALA A 6 -14.80 49.12 60.74
C ALA A 6 -13.37 49.35 60.21
N ARG A 7 -12.71 48.26 59.74
CA ARG A 7 -11.54 48.35 58.86
C ARG A 7 -11.96 47.92 57.44
N ARG A 8 -11.83 48.88 56.52
CA ARG A 8 -11.95 48.63 55.06
C ARG A 8 -10.78 47.77 54.64
N GLY A 9 -11.06 46.56 54.09
CA GLY A 9 -10.14 45.70 53.37
C GLY A 9 -10.24 45.95 51.86
N SER A 10 -9.17 46.44 51.31
CA SER A 10 -8.92 46.71 49.90
C SER A 10 -9.00 45.43 49.13
N ARG A 11 -9.93 45.33 48.17
CA ARG A 11 -9.98 44.21 47.19
C ARG A 11 -8.92 44.42 46.14
N ALA A 12 -7.89 43.56 46.13
CA ALA A 12 -6.95 43.41 45.05
C ALA A 12 -7.62 42.66 43.87
N ARG A 13 -7.56 43.23 42.68
CA ARG A 13 -7.98 42.58 41.43
C ARG A 13 -6.96 41.50 41.07
N PRO A 14 -7.37 40.27 40.60
CA PRO A 14 -6.43 39.34 40.04
C PRO A 14 -6.04 39.79 38.64
N SER A 15 -4.73 39.92 38.39
CA SER A 15 -4.12 40.15 37.08
C SER A 15 -4.32 38.95 36.18
N GLY A 16 -4.99 39.15 35.05
CA GLY A 16 -5.14 38.14 34.00
C GLY A 16 -3.80 37.80 33.37
N HIS A 17 -3.33 36.60 33.57
CA HIS A 17 -2.21 36.04 32.83
C HIS A 17 -2.69 35.74 31.37
N ARG A 18 -2.29 36.60 30.46
CA ARG A 18 -2.37 36.33 29.04
C ARG A 18 -1.35 35.25 28.73
N ARG A 19 -1.83 34.04 28.35
CA ARG A 19 -1.01 32.98 27.79
C ARG A 19 -0.55 33.43 26.40
N PRO A 20 0.77 33.38 26.06
CA PRO A 20 1.21 33.60 24.70
C PRO A 20 0.80 32.40 23.86
N LEU A 21 0.06 32.65 22.75
CA LEU A 21 -0.13 31.72 21.66
C LEU A 21 1.23 31.51 21.01
N LEU A 22 1.83 30.33 21.20
CA LEU A 22 2.98 29.89 20.43
C LEU A 22 2.49 29.57 19.04
N TYR A 23 2.72 30.46 18.09
CA TYR A 23 2.69 30.15 16.66
C TYR A 23 3.95 29.34 16.35
N CYS A 24 3.80 28.04 16.12
CA CYS A 24 4.82 27.26 15.46
C CYS A 24 4.93 27.71 14.00
N ALA A 25 5.87 28.61 13.74
CA ALA A 25 6.30 28.96 12.40
C ALA A 25 7.02 27.74 11.80
N LEU A 26 6.42 27.13 10.77
CA LEU A 26 7.08 26.18 9.90
C LEU A 26 8.15 26.94 9.10
N ALA A 27 9.40 26.77 9.47
CA ALA A 27 10.54 27.26 8.70
C ALA A 27 10.69 26.36 7.45
N SER A 28 10.26 26.88 6.32
CA SER A 28 10.61 26.33 5.01
C SER A 28 12.06 26.67 4.71
N VAL A 29 12.97 25.71 4.82
CA VAL A 29 14.35 25.87 4.36
C VAL A 29 14.34 25.70 2.85
N ALA A 30 14.42 26.82 2.13
CA ALA A 30 14.74 26.84 0.71
C ALA A 30 16.26 26.66 0.55
N VAL A 31 16.70 25.47 0.12
CA VAL A 31 18.07 25.24 -0.28
C VAL A 31 18.20 25.72 -1.73
N LEU A 32 18.80 26.90 -1.91
CA LEU A 32 19.30 27.37 -3.19
C LEU A 32 20.61 26.63 -3.51
N GLY A 33 20.52 25.55 -4.26
CA GLY A 33 21.68 24.86 -4.83
C GLY A 33 22.15 25.57 -6.08
N ALA A 34 23.36 26.12 -6.03
CA ALA A 34 24.05 26.70 -7.20
C ALA A 34 24.40 25.61 -8.21
N SER A 35 23.92 25.78 -9.44
CA SER A 35 24.26 24.95 -10.60
C SER A 35 25.69 25.19 -11.02
N ALA A 36 26.57 24.19 -10.85
CA ALA A 36 27.82 24.13 -11.56
C ALA A 36 27.64 23.17 -12.75
N THR A 37 27.57 23.73 -13.94
CA THR A 37 27.60 23.01 -15.21
C THR A 37 28.98 22.43 -15.46
N GLY A 38 29.08 21.10 -15.33
CA GLY A 38 30.25 20.34 -15.76
C GLY A 38 29.85 19.33 -16.83
N THR A 39 30.00 19.72 -18.10
CA THR A 39 29.79 18.82 -19.24
C THR A 39 30.97 17.87 -19.34
N VAL A 40 30.82 16.61 -19.02
CA VAL A 40 31.78 15.57 -19.34
C VAL A 40 31.28 14.79 -20.56
N TYR A 41 31.98 15.04 -21.69
CA TYR A 41 31.83 14.25 -22.91
C TYR A 41 32.59 12.93 -22.74
N VAL A 42 31.89 11.81 -22.65
CA VAL A 42 32.49 10.48 -22.78
C VAL A 42 32.28 9.99 -24.21
N LYS A 43 33.36 9.91 -24.95
CA LYS A 43 33.46 9.45 -26.33
C LYS A 43 33.39 7.91 -26.34
N ALA A 44 32.30 7.36 -26.89
CA ALA A 44 32.21 5.93 -27.15
C ALA A 44 33.13 5.55 -28.31
N GLN A 45 34.10 4.67 -28.08
CA GLN A 45 34.88 4.01 -29.13
C GLN A 45 34.25 2.65 -29.44
N ALA A 46 33.71 2.56 -30.65
CA ALA A 46 33.31 1.31 -31.28
C ALA A 46 34.58 0.53 -31.67
N HIS A 47 34.65 -0.73 -31.27
CA HIS A 47 35.59 -1.69 -31.86
C HIS A 47 34.77 -2.69 -32.67
N SER A 48 34.94 -2.55 -33.98
CA SER A 48 34.51 -3.54 -34.98
C SER A 48 35.60 -4.61 -35.14
N GLY A 49 35.16 -5.86 -35.35
CA GLY A 49 36.05 -6.88 -35.92
C GLY A 49 35.47 -8.27 -35.87
N PRO A 50 35.56 -9.03 -36.97
CA PRO A 50 34.53 -9.98 -37.35
C PRO A 50 34.94 -11.44 -37.11
N GLY A 51 33.93 -12.35 -37.07
CA GLY A 51 34.19 -13.79 -37.04
C GLY A 51 32.92 -14.60 -37.28
N ALA A 52 32.59 -14.80 -38.53
CA ALA A 52 31.63 -15.78 -38.98
C ALA A 52 32.22 -17.18 -38.92
N VAL A 53 31.37 -18.18 -38.50
CA VAL A 53 31.29 -19.55 -39.05
C VAL A 53 29.96 -20.16 -38.53
N SER A 54 29.01 -20.32 -39.31
CA SER A 54 28.43 -21.32 -40.18
C SER A 54 28.24 -22.75 -39.59
N SER A 55 27.02 -23.27 -39.86
CA SER A 55 26.60 -24.68 -39.93
C SER A 55 26.09 -25.32 -38.64
N ALA A 56 25.01 -26.08 -38.58
CA ALA A 56 24.00 -26.53 -39.55
C ALA A 56 22.85 -27.15 -38.75
N ALA A 57 21.66 -27.02 -39.24
CA ALA A 57 20.52 -27.83 -38.81
C ALA A 57 20.63 -29.28 -39.37
N PRO A 58 19.95 -30.23 -38.80
CA PRO A 58 19.16 -31.12 -39.61
C PRO A 58 17.69 -31.24 -39.18
N THR A 59 16.84 -31.09 -40.14
CA THR A 59 15.45 -31.55 -40.22
C THR A 59 15.42 -32.97 -40.81
N PRO A 60 14.26 -33.54 -41.04
CA PRO A 60 13.62 -34.54 -40.17
C PRO A 60 13.54 -35.89 -40.88
N SER A 61 13.10 -36.91 -40.20
CA SER A 61 12.67 -38.17 -40.89
C SER A 61 11.34 -38.65 -40.36
N ALA A 62 10.45 -38.79 -41.30
CA ALA A 62 9.11 -39.36 -41.20
C ALA A 62 9.13 -40.88 -41.33
N SER A 63 7.97 -41.45 -41.07
CA SER A 63 7.45 -42.83 -41.38
C SER A 63 7.46 -43.76 -40.16
N ALA A 64 6.40 -44.50 -39.83
CA ALA A 64 5.41 -45.10 -40.69
C ALA A 64 4.15 -45.53 -39.92
N SER A 65 3.09 -45.55 -40.65
CA SER A 65 1.80 -46.21 -40.55
C SER A 65 1.74 -47.53 -39.78
N GLY A 66 0.62 -47.72 -39.07
CA GLY A 66 0.12 -49.01 -38.61
C GLY A 66 -1.39 -48.94 -38.44
N GLU A 67 -2.13 -49.21 -39.53
CA GLU A 67 -3.56 -49.55 -39.50
C GLU A 67 -3.75 -50.93 -38.90
N VAL A 68 -4.67 -51.06 -37.94
CA VAL A 68 -5.38 -52.35 -37.75
C VAL A 68 -6.85 -52.09 -37.42
N SER A 69 -7.66 -52.63 -38.28
CA SER A 69 -9.08 -52.82 -38.41
C SER A 69 -9.96 -52.98 -37.16
N VAL A 70 -11.08 -52.34 -37.28
CA VAL A 70 -12.50 -52.68 -37.04
C VAL A 70 -12.81 -54.04 -36.41
N GLU A 71 -13.51 -54.01 -35.30
CA GLU A 71 -14.53 -54.98 -34.99
C GLU A 71 -15.74 -54.36 -34.34
N SER A 72 -16.86 -54.42 -35.06
CA SER A 72 -18.19 -54.00 -34.64
C SER A 72 -18.76 -55.02 -33.67
N VAL A 73 -19.17 -54.60 -32.50
CA VAL A 73 -20.15 -55.37 -31.70
C VAL A 73 -21.30 -54.47 -31.33
N THR A 74 -22.38 -54.66 -32.06
CA THR A 74 -23.74 -54.23 -31.74
C THR A 74 -24.22 -54.93 -30.48
N ARG A 75 -24.62 -54.17 -29.44
CA ARG A 75 -25.68 -54.69 -28.58
C ARG A 75 -26.38 -53.60 -27.76
N SER A 76 -27.64 -53.46 -28.08
CA SER A 76 -28.82 -53.30 -27.23
C SER A 76 -28.93 -52.04 -26.36
N GLU A 77 -29.89 -51.28 -26.79
CA GLU A 77 -30.57 -50.22 -26.08
C GLU A 77 -31.01 -50.66 -24.69
N SER A 78 -30.65 -49.88 -23.71
CA SER A 78 -31.37 -49.78 -22.44
C SER A 78 -31.40 -48.25 -22.14
N GLU A 79 -32.55 -47.67 -22.46
CA GLU A 79 -32.91 -46.31 -22.04
C GLU A 79 -32.94 -46.30 -20.53
N THR A 80 -31.97 -45.65 -19.92
CA THR A 80 -32.03 -45.17 -18.55
C THR A 80 -32.09 -43.66 -18.66
N GLU A 81 -33.26 -43.11 -18.42
CA GLU A 81 -33.45 -41.68 -18.19
C GLU A 81 -32.53 -41.25 -17.05
N TRP A 82 -31.45 -40.57 -17.40
CA TRP A 82 -30.69 -39.77 -16.44
C TRP A 82 -31.45 -38.46 -16.31
N GLU A 83 -32.19 -38.32 -15.21
CA GLU A 83 -32.62 -37.02 -14.75
C GLU A 83 -31.35 -36.13 -14.68
N SER A 84 -31.30 -35.15 -15.56
CA SER A 84 -30.37 -34.05 -15.48
C SER A 84 -30.71 -33.26 -14.23
N GLU A 85 -30.11 -33.62 -13.08
CA GLU A 85 -30.01 -32.70 -11.98
C GLU A 85 -29.29 -31.46 -12.53
N SER A 86 -30.06 -30.42 -12.76
CA SER A 86 -29.58 -29.10 -13.00
C SER A 86 -28.80 -28.70 -11.73
N GLU A 87 -27.47 -28.92 -11.75
CA GLU A 87 -26.58 -28.24 -10.81
C GLU A 87 -26.89 -26.73 -10.94
N ALA A 88 -27.60 -26.23 -9.95
CA ALA A 88 -27.79 -24.81 -9.81
C ALA A 88 -26.39 -24.18 -9.73
N ALA A 89 -25.95 -23.60 -10.84
CA ALA A 89 -24.70 -22.84 -10.90
C ALA A 89 -24.79 -21.78 -9.81
N VAL A 90 -24.06 -21.99 -8.71
CA VAL A 90 -23.89 -20.97 -7.69
C VAL A 90 -23.27 -19.78 -8.42
N SER A 91 -24.06 -18.75 -8.63
CA SER A 91 -23.57 -17.52 -9.26
C SER A 91 -22.49 -16.94 -8.35
N VAL A 92 -21.23 -17.06 -8.76
CA VAL A 92 -20.12 -16.40 -8.06
C VAL A 92 -20.39 -14.90 -8.13
N VAL A 93 -20.61 -14.29 -7.00
CA VAL A 93 -20.83 -12.84 -6.91
C VAL A 93 -19.57 -12.13 -7.38
N ASP A 94 -19.66 -11.36 -8.45
CA ASP A 94 -18.57 -10.54 -8.97
C ASP A 94 -18.38 -9.32 -8.06
N ARG A 95 -17.44 -9.42 -7.13
CA ARG A 95 -17.17 -8.35 -6.15
C ARG A 95 -16.47 -7.14 -6.77
N ASP A 96 -15.72 -7.32 -7.85
CA ASP A 96 -15.15 -6.19 -8.58
C ASP A 96 -16.25 -5.36 -9.23
N ALA A 97 -17.27 -6.00 -9.78
CA ALA A 97 -18.44 -5.30 -10.31
C ALA A 97 -19.24 -4.58 -9.20
N LEU A 98 -19.40 -5.20 -8.02
CA LEU A 98 -20.04 -4.54 -6.87
C LEU A 98 -19.22 -3.32 -6.41
N LEU A 99 -17.91 -3.46 -6.27
CA LEU A 99 -17.03 -2.35 -5.93
C LEU A 99 -17.07 -1.24 -6.98
N ALA A 100 -17.04 -1.59 -8.27
CA ALA A 100 -17.14 -0.62 -9.36
C ALA A 100 -18.48 0.15 -9.31
N LYS A 101 -19.58 -0.54 -8.99
CA LYS A 101 -20.89 0.09 -8.80
C LYS A 101 -20.89 1.05 -7.59
N ALA A 102 -20.30 0.65 -6.46
CA ALA A 102 -20.18 1.50 -5.28
C ALA A 102 -19.29 2.73 -5.59
N MET A 103 -18.16 2.54 -6.25
CA MET A 103 -17.25 3.62 -6.66
C MET A 103 -17.87 4.60 -7.66
N ALA A 104 -18.89 4.21 -8.42
CA ALA A 104 -19.61 5.12 -9.31
C ALA A 104 -20.34 6.26 -8.57
N SER A 105 -20.60 6.12 -7.27
CA SER A 105 -21.15 7.16 -6.41
C SER A 105 -20.10 8.14 -5.87
N VAL A 106 -18.81 7.79 -5.95
CA VAL A 106 -17.71 8.64 -5.47
C VAL A 106 -17.41 9.73 -6.48
N THR A 107 -17.51 10.97 -6.04
CA THR A 107 -17.13 12.11 -6.88
C THR A 107 -15.61 12.20 -6.96
N VAL A 108 -15.04 12.00 -8.15
CA VAL A 108 -13.60 12.16 -8.42
C VAL A 108 -13.38 13.53 -9.08
N PRO A 109 -12.79 14.52 -8.38
CA PRO A 109 -12.74 15.90 -8.88
C PRO A 109 -11.63 16.11 -9.91
N GLY A 110 -11.96 16.81 -11.00
CA GLY A 110 -10.96 17.35 -11.94
C GLY A 110 -10.08 16.27 -12.59
N ALA A 111 -8.76 16.40 -12.41
CA ALA A 111 -7.77 15.47 -12.93
C ALA A 111 -7.42 14.32 -11.96
N ALA A 112 -8.10 14.24 -10.81
CA ALA A 112 -7.82 13.20 -9.82
C ALA A 112 -8.14 11.82 -10.39
N ARG A 113 -7.34 10.82 -9.96
CA ARG A 113 -7.60 9.40 -10.18
C ARG A 113 -7.63 8.71 -8.83
N VAL A 114 -8.35 7.60 -8.74
CA VAL A 114 -8.42 6.77 -7.54
C VAL A 114 -8.44 5.29 -7.93
N SER A 115 -7.76 4.47 -7.14
CA SER A 115 -7.82 3.02 -7.22
C SER A 115 -8.00 2.47 -5.81
N VAL A 116 -8.79 1.40 -5.68
CA VAL A 116 -9.15 0.80 -4.40
C VAL A 116 -8.98 -0.71 -4.49
N ALA A 117 -8.44 -1.31 -3.44
CA ALA A 117 -8.47 -2.75 -3.23
C ALA A 117 -8.90 -3.04 -1.78
N VAL A 118 -9.77 -4.02 -1.61
CA VAL A 118 -10.30 -4.41 -0.30
C VAL A 118 -10.37 -5.93 -0.18
N LEU A 119 -10.11 -6.44 1.01
CA LEU A 119 -10.21 -7.85 1.38
C LEU A 119 -10.95 -7.96 2.71
N ASP A 120 -11.99 -8.74 2.77
CA ASP A 120 -12.54 -9.26 4.03
C ASP A 120 -11.67 -10.43 4.53
N VAL A 121 -11.04 -10.23 5.67
CA VAL A 121 -10.09 -11.21 6.24
C VAL A 121 -10.79 -12.50 6.65
N GLY A 122 -12.05 -12.40 7.12
CA GLY A 122 -12.83 -13.54 7.59
C GLY A 122 -13.26 -14.48 6.46
N SER A 123 -13.75 -13.92 5.35
CA SER A 123 -14.21 -14.72 4.20
C SER A 123 -13.11 -14.99 3.17
N GLY A 124 -12.01 -14.21 3.19
CA GLY A 124 -10.98 -14.24 2.18
C GLY A 124 -11.39 -13.62 0.83
N LEU A 125 -12.60 -13.05 0.75
CA LEU A 125 -13.11 -12.42 -0.46
C LEU A 125 -12.48 -11.03 -0.65
N SER A 126 -12.14 -10.70 -1.89
CA SER A 126 -11.51 -9.41 -2.23
C SER A 126 -12.16 -8.77 -3.45
N ALA A 127 -11.98 -7.46 -3.58
CA ALA A 127 -12.38 -6.70 -4.75
C ALA A 127 -11.34 -5.62 -5.07
N VAL A 128 -11.20 -5.31 -6.36
CA VAL A 128 -10.30 -4.27 -6.86
C VAL A 128 -11.05 -3.36 -7.85
N HIS A 129 -10.84 -2.04 -7.71
CA HIS A 129 -11.32 -1.04 -8.64
C HIS A 129 -10.19 -0.14 -9.09
N GLY A 130 -10.04 0.01 -10.43
CA GLY A 130 -8.97 0.78 -11.04
C GLY A 130 -7.66 -0.01 -11.16
N THR A 131 -6.94 0.18 -12.26
CA THR A 131 -5.73 -0.56 -12.64
C THR A 131 -4.49 0.32 -12.76
N GLY A 132 -4.56 1.58 -12.34
CA GLY A 132 -3.45 2.53 -12.45
C GLY A 132 -2.33 2.25 -11.47
N ALA A 133 -1.09 2.56 -11.88
CA ALA A 133 0.02 2.69 -10.96
C ALA A 133 0.10 4.13 -10.42
N PHE A 134 0.43 4.26 -9.14
CA PHE A 134 0.50 5.52 -8.39
C PHE A 134 1.84 5.65 -7.69
N ASP A 135 2.30 6.87 -7.45
CA ASP A 135 3.43 7.11 -6.57
C ASP A 135 3.00 6.90 -5.12
N THR A 136 3.78 6.12 -4.39
CA THR A 136 3.41 5.68 -3.03
C THR A 136 3.37 6.82 -2.00
N ALA A 137 4.16 7.85 -2.18
CA ALA A 137 4.48 8.76 -1.08
C ALA A 137 4.90 7.94 0.16
N SER A 138 4.43 8.28 1.36
CA SER A 138 4.88 7.62 2.60
C SER A 138 4.24 6.25 2.90
N ILE A 139 3.35 5.70 2.07
CA ILE A 139 2.89 4.32 2.30
C ILE A 139 4.00 3.30 2.04
N VAL A 140 4.99 3.60 1.16
CA VAL A 140 6.17 2.75 0.92
C VAL A 140 6.96 2.43 2.20
N LYS A 141 6.80 3.21 3.26
CA LYS A 141 7.47 2.97 4.54
C LYS A 141 7.07 1.63 5.16
N VAL A 142 5.85 1.15 4.89
CA VAL A 142 5.43 -0.21 5.26
C VAL A 142 6.24 -1.24 4.50
N ASP A 143 6.42 -1.05 3.21
CA ASP A 143 7.18 -1.92 2.33
C ASP A 143 8.68 -1.93 2.70
N ILE A 144 9.29 -0.76 2.91
CA ILE A 144 10.67 -0.63 3.40
C ILE A 144 10.88 -1.43 4.71
N LEU A 145 9.95 -1.32 5.65
CA LEU A 145 10.07 -2.06 6.92
C LEU A 145 9.83 -3.56 6.73
N ALA A 146 8.89 -3.95 5.87
CA ALA A 146 8.66 -5.35 5.52
C ALA A 146 9.91 -5.97 4.88
N ALA A 147 10.54 -5.27 3.92
CA ALA A 147 11.79 -5.69 3.29
C ALA A 147 12.95 -5.82 4.30
N LEU A 148 13.09 -4.86 5.20
CA LEU A 148 14.11 -4.91 6.26
C LEU A 148 13.91 -6.12 7.20
N LEU A 149 12.66 -6.39 7.58
CA LEU A 149 12.30 -7.53 8.43
C LEU A 149 12.57 -8.85 7.72
N LEU A 150 12.24 -8.95 6.43
CA LEU A 150 12.51 -10.12 5.61
C LEU A 150 14.01 -10.39 5.50
N GLN A 151 14.82 -9.38 5.19
CA GLN A 151 16.29 -9.51 5.14
C GLN A 151 16.90 -9.89 6.50
N ALA A 152 16.34 -9.37 7.59
CA ALA A 152 16.78 -9.75 8.93
C ALA A 152 16.48 -11.22 9.24
N GLN A 153 15.29 -11.72 8.83
CA GLN A 153 14.91 -13.12 8.94
C GLN A 153 15.86 -14.02 8.14
N ASP A 154 16.13 -13.68 6.88
CA ASP A 154 17.02 -14.44 6.02
C ASP A 154 18.44 -14.53 6.59
N ALA A 155 18.89 -13.47 7.26
CA ALA A 155 20.17 -13.42 7.95
C ALA A 155 20.17 -14.11 9.35
N GLY A 156 19.03 -14.66 9.78
CA GLY A 156 18.89 -15.28 11.12
C GLY A 156 19.11 -14.29 12.26
N ARG A 157 18.86 -13.00 12.07
CA ARG A 157 19.11 -11.95 13.06
C ARG A 157 17.82 -11.19 13.42
N HIS A 158 17.88 -10.50 14.54
CA HIS A 158 16.88 -9.51 14.91
C HIS A 158 17.29 -8.11 14.40
N LEU A 159 16.32 -7.19 14.33
CA LEU A 159 16.61 -5.78 14.12
C LEU A 159 17.48 -5.24 15.26
N THR A 160 18.48 -4.47 14.90
CA THR A 160 19.34 -3.74 15.86
C THR A 160 18.53 -2.65 16.58
N ALA A 161 19.07 -2.13 17.69
CA ALA A 161 18.43 -1.01 18.40
C ALA A 161 18.27 0.23 17.52
N GLY A 162 19.25 0.52 16.66
CA GLY A 162 19.18 1.63 15.70
C GLY A 162 18.08 1.43 14.65
N GLU A 163 18.00 0.25 14.02
CA GLU A 163 16.94 -0.08 13.06
C GLU A 163 15.55 0.02 13.69
N LYS A 164 15.37 -0.43 14.94
CA LYS A 164 14.10 -0.29 15.68
C LYS A 164 13.75 1.18 15.95
N THR A 165 14.72 2.02 16.28
CA THR A 165 14.52 3.45 16.48
C THR A 165 14.04 4.11 15.20
N TYR A 166 14.72 3.85 14.08
CA TYR A 166 14.31 4.36 12.76
C TYR A 166 12.94 3.82 12.33
N ALA A 167 12.69 2.51 12.50
CA ALA A 167 11.41 1.91 12.15
C ALA A 167 10.24 2.54 12.91
N THR A 168 10.41 2.79 14.21
CA THR A 168 9.40 3.46 15.04
C THR A 168 9.13 4.88 14.55
N ALA A 169 10.16 5.70 14.36
CA ALA A 169 9.99 7.07 13.88
C ALA A 169 9.40 7.10 12.46
N MET A 170 9.85 6.20 11.57
CA MET A 170 9.39 6.09 10.19
C MET A 170 7.91 5.73 10.10
N ILE A 171 7.44 4.76 10.88
CA ILE A 171 6.04 4.32 10.79
C ILE A 171 5.12 5.22 11.62
N GLU A 172 5.42 5.43 12.90
CA GLU A 172 4.52 6.15 13.82
C GLU A 172 4.43 7.65 13.50
N ASN A 173 5.56 8.30 13.16
CA ASN A 173 5.62 9.74 12.87
C ASN A 173 5.76 10.07 11.37
N SER A 174 5.90 9.05 10.52
CA SER A 174 6.20 9.22 9.09
C SER A 174 7.50 9.99 8.85
N ASP A 175 8.51 9.81 9.71
CA ASP A 175 9.80 10.50 9.64
C ASP A 175 10.55 10.15 8.35
N ASN A 176 11.01 11.17 7.63
CA ASN A 176 11.63 10.99 6.32
C ASN A 176 13.13 10.65 6.41
N ASP A 177 13.82 11.18 7.42
CA ASP A 177 15.24 10.88 7.61
C ASP A 177 15.42 9.42 8.00
N SER A 178 14.55 8.91 8.88
CA SER A 178 14.47 7.49 9.23
C SER A 178 14.13 6.61 8.03
N ALA A 179 13.21 7.06 7.15
CA ALA A 179 12.89 6.35 5.93
C ALA A 179 14.09 6.26 4.99
N THR A 180 14.83 7.37 4.80
CA THR A 180 16.04 7.40 3.97
C THR A 180 17.13 6.50 4.52
N ALA A 181 17.31 6.47 5.86
CA ALA A 181 18.28 5.58 6.50
C ALA A 181 17.95 4.11 6.27
N LEU A 182 16.67 3.70 6.48
CA LEU A 182 16.24 2.32 6.27
C LEU A 182 16.17 1.94 4.79
N TRP A 183 15.76 2.85 3.89
CA TRP A 183 15.84 2.67 2.45
C TRP A 183 17.26 2.32 2.00
N THR A 184 18.24 3.08 2.48
CA THR A 184 19.65 2.80 2.19
C THR A 184 20.07 1.45 2.77
N SER A 185 19.61 1.11 3.97
CA SER A 185 19.93 -0.15 4.65
C SER A 185 19.40 -1.38 3.93
N VAL A 186 18.20 -1.30 3.33
CA VAL A 186 17.63 -2.42 2.56
C VAL A 186 18.25 -2.58 1.16
N GLY A 187 19.07 -1.63 0.70
CA GLY A 187 19.71 -1.66 -0.61
C GLY A 187 19.03 -0.79 -1.67
N GLY A 188 18.23 0.20 -1.26
CA GLY A 188 17.51 1.11 -2.16
C GLY A 188 16.45 0.40 -3.00
N ALA A 189 16.22 0.88 -4.22
CA ALA A 189 15.25 0.29 -5.15
C ALA A 189 15.50 -1.21 -5.37
N ALA A 190 16.73 -1.60 -5.68
CA ALA A 190 17.04 -3.01 -5.97
C ALA A 190 16.75 -3.95 -4.78
N GLY A 191 17.02 -3.50 -3.56
CA GLY A 191 16.72 -4.30 -2.36
C GLY A 191 15.22 -4.36 -2.04
N LEU A 192 14.48 -3.27 -2.30
CA LEU A 192 13.03 -3.25 -2.19
C LEU A 192 12.41 -4.17 -3.25
N ASP A 193 12.81 -4.07 -4.51
CA ASP A 193 12.26 -4.85 -5.62
C ASP A 193 12.50 -6.35 -5.42
N ALA A 194 13.68 -6.74 -4.90
CA ALA A 194 13.94 -8.13 -4.54
C ALA A 194 13.02 -8.66 -3.42
N ALA A 195 12.66 -7.82 -2.45
CA ALA A 195 11.67 -8.17 -1.45
C ALA A 195 10.26 -8.24 -2.03
N ASN A 196 9.92 -7.30 -2.93
CA ASN A 196 8.63 -7.22 -3.61
C ASN A 196 8.36 -8.44 -4.49
N GLU A 197 9.37 -8.95 -5.19
CA GLU A 197 9.27 -10.19 -5.93
C GLU A 197 8.82 -11.36 -5.02
N ARG A 198 9.43 -11.48 -3.84
CA ARG A 198 9.07 -12.51 -2.86
C ARG A 198 7.68 -12.30 -2.26
N PHE A 199 7.31 -11.05 -2.00
CA PHE A 199 5.97 -10.70 -1.51
C PHE A 199 4.87 -10.86 -2.57
N GLY A 200 5.23 -11.01 -3.84
CA GLY A 200 4.28 -11.08 -4.95
C GLY A 200 3.72 -9.72 -5.40
N LEU A 201 4.45 -8.63 -5.16
CA LEU A 201 4.09 -7.28 -5.59
C LEU A 201 4.61 -7.03 -7.02
N THR A 202 3.89 -7.51 -8.02
CA THR A 202 4.36 -7.55 -9.41
C THR A 202 4.22 -6.22 -10.17
N GLY A 203 3.44 -5.29 -9.68
CA GLY A 203 3.25 -3.95 -10.23
C GLY A 203 3.87 -2.85 -9.37
N THR A 204 4.79 -3.22 -8.46
CA THR A 204 5.50 -2.27 -7.58
C THR A 204 6.97 -2.18 -7.98
N GLU A 205 7.46 -0.96 -8.23
CA GLU A 205 8.82 -0.66 -8.68
C GLU A 205 9.43 0.43 -7.82
N GLY A 206 10.60 0.19 -7.26
CA GLY A 206 11.31 1.08 -6.37
C GLY A 206 11.70 2.40 -7.02
N GLY A 207 11.57 3.51 -6.31
CA GLY A 207 11.95 4.84 -6.79
C GLY A 207 13.48 5.00 -6.95
N ASP A 208 13.90 5.77 -7.92
CA ASP A 208 15.33 5.99 -8.23
C ASP A 208 16.09 6.69 -7.10
N GLY A 209 17.29 6.22 -6.81
CA GLY A 209 18.22 6.84 -5.85
C GLY A 209 17.58 6.95 -4.45
N LEU A 210 17.44 8.17 -3.94
CA LEU A 210 16.80 8.44 -2.65
C LEU A 210 15.33 8.87 -2.77
N LEU A 211 14.73 8.70 -3.95
CA LEU A 211 13.34 9.09 -4.22
C LEU A 211 12.35 7.97 -3.84
N TRP A 212 12.55 7.34 -2.70
CA TRP A 212 11.69 6.25 -2.22
C TRP A 212 10.19 6.58 -2.24
N GLY A 213 9.80 7.84 -2.03
CA GLY A 213 8.39 8.28 -2.12
C GLY A 213 7.81 8.27 -3.54
N LEU A 214 8.65 8.11 -4.56
CA LEU A 214 8.26 7.92 -5.97
C LEU A 214 8.27 6.44 -6.39
N THR A 215 8.39 5.51 -5.46
CA THR A 215 8.09 4.09 -5.70
C THR A 215 6.70 3.99 -6.31
N ARG A 216 6.60 3.28 -7.44
CA ARG A 216 5.34 3.07 -8.16
C ARG A 216 4.66 1.82 -7.66
N THR A 217 3.35 1.86 -7.46
CA THR A 217 2.59 0.70 -6.95
C THR A 217 1.15 0.71 -7.45
N THR A 218 0.45 -0.41 -7.27
CA THR A 218 -0.99 -0.56 -7.54
C THR A 218 -1.76 -0.81 -6.24
N ALA A 219 -3.08 -0.55 -6.23
CA ALA A 219 -3.91 -0.88 -5.07
C ALA A 219 -3.93 -2.39 -4.79
N ALA A 220 -3.88 -3.22 -5.83
CA ALA A 220 -3.80 -4.68 -5.70
C ALA A 220 -2.49 -5.12 -5.02
N ASP A 221 -1.35 -4.53 -5.39
CA ASP A 221 -0.07 -4.83 -4.74
C ASP A 221 -0.05 -4.37 -3.28
N GLN A 222 -0.61 -3.19 -2.99
CA GLN A 222 -0.71 -2.73 -1.61
C GLN A 222 -1.63 -3.63 -0.76
N LEU A 223 -2.68 -4.20 -1.36
CA LEU A 223 -3.49 -5.22 -0.70
C LEU A 223 -2.68 -6.50 -0.47
N THR A 224 -1.85 -6.90 -1.44
CA THR A 224 -0.93 -8.05 -1.30
C THR A 224 0.10 -7.80 -0.19
N LEU A 225 0.69 -6.60 -0.12
CA LEU A 225 1.58 -6.21 0.99
C LEU A 225 0.86 -6.28 2.35
N LEU A 226 -0.37 -5.79 2.43
CA LEU A 226 -1.16 -5.89 3.65
C LEU A 226 -1.45 -7.35 4.05
N ARG A 227 -1.64 -8.27 3.08
CA ARG A 227 -1.73 -9.71 3.36
C ARG A 227 -0.43 -10.25 3.95
N GLN A 228 0.73 -9.80 3.48
CA GLN A 228 2.02 -10.16 4.08
C GLN A 228 2.12 -9.68 5.53
N VAL A 229 1.61 -8.49 5.82
CA VAL A 229 1.69 -7.88 7.15
C VAL A 229 0.64 -8.44 8.11
N PHE A 230 -0.62 -8.59 7.69
CA PHE A 230 -1.75 -8.96 8.55
C PHE A 230 -2.23 -10.40 8.36
N GLY A 231 -1.67 -11.13 7.41
CA GLY A 231 -1.96 -12.53 7.19
C GLY A 231 -1.48 -13.41 8.36
N THR A 232 -1.89 -14.67 8.30
CA THR A 232 -1.46 -15.73 9.21
C THR A 232 -0.46 -16.65 8.51
N ASP A 233 0.18 -17.56 9.24
CA ASP A 233 1.07 -18.57 8.62
C ASP A 233 0.31 -19.47 7.64
N SER A 234 -0.97 -19.70 7.88
CA SER A 234 -1.85 -20.45 6.96
C SER A 234 -2.15 -19.72 5.65
N THR A 235 -1.93 -18.40 5.57
CA THR A 235 -2.10 -17.60 4.35
C THR A 235 -0.83 -17.43 3.53
N GLY A 236 0.29 -18.04 3.96
CA GLY A 236 1.54 -18.06 3.21
C GLY A 236 2.34 -16.75 3.24
N SER A 237 2.32 -16.02 4.37
CA SER A 237 3.16 -14.82 4.52
C SER A 237 4.66 -15.18 4.55
N GLU A 238 5.47 -14.40 3.81
CA GLU A 238 6.94 -14.44 3.87
C GLU A 238 7.49 -13.91 5.20
N LEU A 239 6.70 -13.06 5.90
CA LEU A 239 7.09 -12.50 7.19
C LEU A 239 6.74 -13.47 8.33
N SER A 240 7.68 -13.68 9.23
CA SER A 240 7.44 -14.43 10.47
C SER A 240 6.37 -13.74 11.33
N GLU A 241 5.72 -14.50 12.21
CA GLU A 241 4.75 -13.94 13.17
C GLU A 241 5.34 -12.78 13.99
N ALA A 242 6.59 -12.91 14.44
CA ALA A 242 7.26 -11.85 15.19
C ALA A 242 7.45 -10.57 14.37
N SER A 243 7.80 -10.69 13.08
CA SER A 243 7.94 -9.57 12.15
C SER A 243 6.60 -8.91 11.88
N ARG A 244 5.56 -9.70 11.64
CA ARG A 244 4.20 -9.21 11.43
C ARG A 244 3.70 -8.45 12.66
N THR A 245 3.79 -9.06 13.84
CA THR A 245 3.36 -8.46 15.11
C THR A 245 4.08 -7.12 15.38
N TYR A 246 5.38 -7.05 15.08
CA TYR A 246 6.15 -5.83 15.25
C TYR A 246 5.64 -4.71 14.32
N LEU A 247 5.49 -5.00 13.04
CA LEU A 247 5.03 -4.00 12.04
C LEU A 247 3.58 -3.57 12.30
N GLN A 248 2.68 -4.50 12.57
CA GLN A 248 1.28 -4.23 12.97
C GLN A 248 1.22 -3.31 14.19
N GLY A 249 2.04 -3.59 15.20
CA GLY A 249 2.11 -2.79 16.41
C GLY A 249 2.51 -1.34 16.15
N LEU A 250 3.45 -1.09 15.22
CA LEU A 250 3.83 0.27 14.82
C LEU A 250 2.69 0.96 14.04
N MET A 251 2.06 0.27 13.09
CA MET A 251 0.94 0.80 12.31
C MET A 251 -0.27 1.16 13.19
N GLY A 252 -0.47 0.48 14.33
CA GLY A 252 -1.52 0.78 15.30
C GLY A 252 -1.23 2.00 16.19
N ARG A 253 -0.03 2.57 16.13
CA ARG A 253 0.40 3.69 17.00
C ARG A 253 0.79 4.96 16.27
N ILE A 254 0.31 5.14 15.03
CA ILE A 254 0.62 6.35 14.25
C ILE A 254 0.19 7.64 14.98
N ALA A 255 0.92 8.72 14.72
CA ALA A 255 0.67 10.04 15.29
C ALA A 255 -0.77 10.52 15.03
N ALA A 256 -1.36 11.21 16.00
CA ALA A 256 -2.76 11.63 15.95
C ALA A 256 -3.14 12.43 14.69
N GLY A 257 -2.23 13.28 14.20
CA GLY A 257 -2.44 14.07 12.97
C GLY A 257 -2.45 13.25 11.67
N GLN A 258 -2.15 11.96 11.75
CA GLN A 258 -2.16 11.05 10.59
C GLN A 258 -3.31 10.04 10.61
N ARG A 259 -4.28 10.18 11.52
CA ARG A 259 -5.45 9.31 11.65
C ARG A 259 -6.56 9.77 10.71
N TRP A 260 -6.43 9.46 9.44
CA TRP A 260 -7.36 9.76 8.35
C TRP A 260 -7.29 8.66 7.28
N GLY A 261 -8.06 8.75 6.23
CA GLY A 261 -8.10 7.77 5.15
C GLY A 261 -8.87 6.51 5.54
N VAL A 262 -8.25 5.32 5.44
CA VAL A 262 -8.95 4.06 5.73
C VAL A 262 -9.48 3.97 7.17
N SER A 263 -8.98 4.78 8.11
CA SER A 263 -9.55 4.84 9.45
C SER A 263 -10.94 5.45 9.53
N ALA A 264 -11.40 6.13 8.47
CA ALA A 264 -12.75 6.71 8.41
C ALA A 264 -13.86 5.65 8.50
N VAL A 265 -13.55 4.41 8.08
CA VAL A 265 -14.51 3.29 8.09
C VAL A 265 -14.32 2.34 9.28
N ALA A 266 -13.43 2.66 10.20
CA ALA A 266 -13.16 1.79 11.35
C ALA A 266 -14.14 2.03 12.51
N ASP A 267 -14.45 0.98 13.23
CA ASP A 267 -15.17 1.04 14.50
C ASP A 267 -14.27 1.66 15.58
N GLY A 268 -14.45 2.94 15.84
CA GLY A 268 -13.67 3.68 16.84
C GLY A 268 -12.17 3.73 16.49
N SER A 269 -11.33 3.09 17.30
CA SER A 269 -9.86 3.05 17.11
C SER A 269 -9.34 1.68 16.66
N SER A 270 -10.21 0.81 16.13
CA SER A 270 -9.85 -0.54 15.66
C SER A 270 -9.24 -0.50 14.26
N TRP A 271 -8.05 0.08 14.16
CA TRP A 271 -7.29 0.23 12.92
C TRP A 271 -5.78 0.10 13.15
N ALA A 272 -5.09 -0.28 12.09
CA ALA A 272 -3.63 -0.19 11.97
C ALA A 272 -3.31 0.22 10.52
N LEU A 273 -2.73 1.41 10.32
CA LEU A 273 -2.65 2.00 8.98
C LEU A 273 -1.35 2.78 8.74
N LYS A 274 -1.12 3.10 7.47
CA LYS A 274 -0.11 4.06 7.04
C LYS A 274 -0.69 4.96 5.96
N ASN A 275 -0.46 6.26 6.11
CA ASN A 275 -0.84 7.26 5.12
C ASN A 275 0.38 7.80 4.38
N GLY A 276 0.15 8.29 3.16
CA GLY A 276 1.15 8.94 2.34
C GLY A 276 0.54 10.13 1.60
N TRP A 277 1.31 11.22 1.50
CA TRP A 277 0.95 12.38 0.68
C TRP A 277 2.20 13.02 0.11
N LEU A 278 2.11 13.49 -1.12
CA LEU A 278 3.23 14.09 -1.83
C LEU A 278 2.74 15.22 -2.76
N PRO A 279 3.22 16.48 -2.57
CA PRO A 279 2.99 17.52 -3.56
C PRO A 279 3.87 17.29 -4.78
N ARG A 280 3.28 17.30 -5.98
CA ARG A 280 4.00 17.13 -7.25
C ARG A 280 4.39 18.51 -7.78
N THR A 281 5.67 18.86 -7.70
CA THR A 281 6.17 20.19 -8.14
C THR A 281 5.91 20.46 -9.62
N ALA A 282 5.92 19.42 -10.46
CA ALA A 282 5.69 19.55 -11.89
C ALA A 282 4.25 19.95 -12.26
N THR A 283 3.27 19.55 -11.46
CA THR A 283 1.84 19.76 -11.74
C THR A 283 1.13 20.67 -10.74
N GLY A 284 1.72 20.86 -9.55
CA GLY A 284 1.07 21.51 -8.41
C GLY A 284 -0.05 20.67 -7.76
N LEU A 285 -0.22 19.41 -8.22
CA LEU A 285 -1.23 18.48 -7.71
C LEU A 285 -0.65 17.58 -6.61
N TRP A 286 -1.51 16.80 -5.96
CA TRP A 286 -1.14 15.98 -4.81
C TRP A 286 -1.45 14.50 -5.05
N ASP A 287 -0.51 13.65 -4.66
CA ASP A 287 -0.74 12.24 -4.46
C ASP A 287 -1.15 12.04 -3.00
N VAL A 288 -2.21 11.28 -2.75
CA VAL A 288 -2.74 11.03 -1.39
C VAL A 288 -3.19 9.57 -1.31
N ASN A 289 -2.59 8.81 -0.40
CA ASN A 289 -2.79 7.37 -0.27
C ASN A 289 -3.04 6.97 1.18
N SER A 290 -3.79 5.90 1.38
CA SER A 290 -4.03 5.30 2.70
C SER A 290 -4.16 3.80 2.57
N ILE A 291 -3.43 3.05 3.40
CA ILE A 291 -3.47 1.58 3.43
C ILE A 291 -3.52 1.09 4.87
N GLY A 292 -4.22 0.00 5.13
CA GLY A 292 -4.22 -0.59 6.46
C GLY A 292 -5.25 -1.68 6.70
N ARG A 293 -5.27 -2.17 7.93
CA ARG A 293 -6.35 -3.00 8.46
C ARG A 293 -7.31 -2.13 9.26
N VAL A 294 -8.59 -2.37 9.09
CA VAL A 294 -9.68 -1.75 9.86
C VAL A 294 -10.65 -2.83 10.32
N THR A 295 -11.25 -2.66 11.51
CA THR A 295 -12.40 -3.45 11.93
C THR A 295 -13.65 -2.59 11.73
N SER A 296 -14.63 -3.10 11.01
CA SER A 296 -15.90 -2.44 10.71
C SER A 296 -17.04 -3.44 10.79
N GLY A 297 -18.12 -3.13 11.52
CA GLY A 297 -19.23 -4.03 11.73
C GLY A 297 -18.84 -5.37 12.38
N GLY A 298 -17.75 -5.41 13.14
CA GLY A 298 -17.19 -6.62 13.75
C GLY A 298 -16.36 -7.50 12.82
N HIS A 299 -16.11 -7.09 11.58
CA HIS A 299 -15.28 -7.76 10.59
C HIS A 299 -13.96 -7.03 10.36
N ASP A 300 -12.88 -7.77 10.14
CA ASP A 300 -11.58 -7.21 9.80
C ASP A 300 -11.42 -7.13 8.29
N TYR A 301 -11.02 -5.95 7.81
CA TYR A 301 -10.76 -5.69 6.41
C TYR A 301 -9.34 -5.17 6.20
N LEU A 302 -8.71 -5.59 5.10
CA LEU A 302 -7.53 -4.95 4.56
C LEU A 302 -7.97 -4.02 3.44
N VAL A 303 -7.59 -2.75 3.52
CA VAL A 303 -8.03 -1.73 2.57
C VAL A 303 -6.82 -0.94 2.07
N ALA A 304 -6.73 -0.77 0.76
CA ALA A 304 -5.75 0.08 0.10
C ALA A 304 -6.45 1.05 -0.83
N VAL A 305 -6.26 2.35 -0.61
CA VAL A 305 -6.79 3.43 -1.45
C VAL A 305 -5.65 4.31 -1.89
N LEU A 306 -5.48 4.42 -3.20
CA LEU A 306 -4.44 5.23 -3.85
C LEU A 306 -5.09 6.30 -4.70
N SER A 307 -4.59 7.53 -4.61
CA SER A 307 -5.07 8.63 -5.45
C SER A 307 -3.96 9.59 -5.84
N ASP A 308 -4.07 10.15 -7.03
CA ASP A 308 -3.21 11.22 -7.54
C ASP A 308 -4.03 12.33 -8.24
N GLY A 309 -3.34 13.37 -8.68
CA GLY A 309 -4.00 14.46 -9.41
C GLY A 309 -4.93 15.33 -8.55
N ASN A 310 -4.86 15.22 -7.24
CA ASN A 310 -5.71 15.99 -6.32
C ASN A 310 -5.28 17.46 -6.28
N ALA A 311 -6.23 18.38 -6.32
CA ALA A 311 -5.94 19.83 -6.31
C ALA A 311 -5.32 20.31 -4.99
N THR A 312 -5.59 19.62 -3.87
CA THR A 312 -5.00 19.88 -2.55
C THR A 312 -4.90 18.57 -1.77
N GLN A 313 -4.04 18.53 -0.75
CA GLN A 313 -3.98 17.41 0.18
C GLN A 313 -5.35 17.12 0.81
N ALA A 314 -6.07 18.14 1.28
CA ALA A 314 -7.38 17.96 1.91
C ALA A 314 -8.42 17.36 0.98
N LYS A 315 -8.42 17.73 -0.32
CA LYS A 315 -9.31 17.11 -1.32
C LYS A 315 -8.93 15.66 -1.59
N GLY A 316 -7.64 15.35 -1.60
CA GLY A 316 -7.16 13.97 -1.72
C GLY A 316 -7.56 13.11 -0.51
N VAL A 317 -7.46 13.65 0.71
CA VAL A 317 -7.93 12.96 1.93
C VAL A 317 -9.42 12.66 1.82
N ALA A 318 -10.25 13.66 1.48
CA ALA A 318 -11.69 13.46 1.33
C ALA A 318 -12.04 12.43 0.24
N LEU A 319 -11.29 12.40 -0.89
CA LEU A 319 -11.47 11.39 -1.92
C LEU A 319 -11.13 9.98 -1.43
N VAL A 320 -10.01 9.85 -0.70
CA VAL A 320 -9.55 8.56 -0.14
C VAL A 320 -10.56 8.04 0.89
N GLU A 321 -11.11 8.90 1.74
CA GLU A 321 -12.11 8.53 2.74
C GLU A 321 -13.42 8.09 2.08
N ALA A 322 -13.93 8.86 1.10
CA ALA A 322 -15.13 8.49 0.36
C ALA A 322 -14.97 7.18 -0.43
N ALA A 323 -13.77 6.93 -0.98
CA ALA A 323 -13.46 5.68 -1.67
C ALA A 323 -13.38 4.49 -0.71
N ALA A 324 -12.85 4.69 0.51
CA ALA A 324 -12.86 3.65 1.54
C ALA A 324 -14.29 3.32 1.99
N GLU A 325 -15.15 4.32 2.18
CA GLU A 325 -16.58 4.12 2.52
C GLU A 325 -17.31 3.34 1.41
N ALA A 326 -17.09 3.69 0.15
CA ALA A 326 -17.66 2.97 -0.99
C ALA A 326 -17.16 1.52 -1.05
N ALA A 327 -15.87 1.28 -0.74
CA ALA A 327 -15.32 -0.07 -0.71
C ALA A 327 -16.00 -0.95 0.33
N MET A 328 -16.28 -0.42 1.51
CA MET A 328 -16.95 -1.16 2.58
C MET A 328 -18.39 -1.52 2.21
N SER A 329 -19.13 -0.64 1.53
CA SER A 329 -20.51 -0.91 1.11
C SER A 329 -20.63 -2.11 0.16
N ALA A 330 -19.58 -2.41 -0.62
CA ALA A 330 -19.53 -3.59 -1.49
C ALA A 330 -19.48 -4.94 -0.73
N PHE A 331 -19.26 -4.91 0.58
CA PHE A 331 -19.19 -6.10 1.44
C PHE A 331 -20.31 -6.19 2.48
N THR A 332 -21.01 -5.10 2.74
CA THR A 332 -22.10 -5.05 3.74
C THR A 332 -23.47 -5.35 3.15
N ASP A 333 -23.68 -5.21 1.83
CA ASP A 333 -24.96 -5.38 1.15
C ASP A 333 -25.20 -6.83 0.64
N THR A 334 -24.51 -7.83 1.21
CA THR A 334 -24.68 -9.27 0.88
C THR A 334 -25.16 -10.08 2.12
#